data_113a43a424c3736fb4f8c86b7a6807d1
#
_entry.id   113a43a424c3736fb4f8c86b7a6807d1
#
_cell.length_a   1.000
_cell.length_b   1.000
_cell.length_c   1.000
_cell.angle_alpha   90.00
_cell.angle_beta   90.00
_cell.angle_gamma   90.00
#
_symmetry.space_group_name_H-M   'P 1'
#
loop_
_entity.id
_entity.type
_entity.pdbx_description
1 polymer ?
#
loop_
_entity_poly.entity_id
_entity_poly.type
_entity_poly.pdbx_seq_one_letter_code
_entity_poly.pdbx_strand_id
1 'polypeptide(L)'
;MRKTFSCIIILLASFLCFAHKATAGIFRSDIVIAGGGTSGVTAAVQAARLGASVVVVEQTTWLGGMLTAAGVGAVDGNYNMPAGLWGEFRDSLAAHYGSLEALKTGWVSNVMFEPSVGNRIFHNMVAKEKGVNRE
;
A
#
# COMPACT_ATOMS: atom_id res chain seq x y z
N MET A 1 -34.76 -32.78 24.88
CA MET A 1 -34.54 -33.02 23.45
C MET A 1 -34.41 -31.74 22.59
N ARG A 2 -35.22 -30.70 22.73
CA ARG A 2 -35.08 -29.45 21.93
C ARG A 2 -33.76 -28.68 22.16
N LYS A 3 -33.24 -28.63 23.39
CA LYS A 3 -31.99 -27.90 23.73
C LYS A 3 -30.72 -28.57 23.18
N THR A 4 -30.69 -29.90 23.15
CA THR A 4 -29.56 -30.67 22.57
C THR A 4 -29.50 -30.56 21.06
N PHE A 5 -30.64 -30.49 20.38
CA PHE A 5 -30.72 -30.30 18.93
C PHE A 5 -30.20 -28.89 18.51
N SER A 6 -30.52 -27.87 19.30
CA SER A 6 -30.05 -26.51 19.06
C SER A 6 -28.53 -26.36 19.19
N CYS A 7 -27.91 -27.02 20.18
CA CYS A 7 -26.46 -27.02 20.36
C CYS A 7 -25.72 -27.75 19.22
N ILE A 8 -26.27 -28.82 18.69
CA ILE A 8 -25.68 -29.57 17.56
C ILE A 8 -25.72 -28.74 16.28
N ILE A 9 -26.80 -28.01 16.02
CA ILE A 9 -26.92 -27.11 14.85
C ILE A 9 -25.93 -25.96 14.94
N ILE A 10 -25.73 -25.37 16.11
CA ILE A 10 -24.76 -24.28 16.31
C ILE A 10 -23.31 -24.78 16.12
N LEU A 11 -22.99 -25.98 16.62
CA LEU A 11 -21.69 -26.62 16.42
C LEU A 11 -21.42 -26.97 14.95
N LEU A 12 -22.42 -27.48 14.21
CA LEU A 12 -22.30 -27.73 12.78
C LEU A 12 -22.17 -26.44 11.97
N ALA A 13 -22.89 -25.38 12.32
CA ALA A 13 -22.79 -24.08 11.66
C ALA A 13 -21.42 -23.42 11.89
N SER A 14 -20.84 -23.55 13.11
CA SER A 14 -19.50 -23.06 13.38
C SER A 14 -18.42 -23.84 12.63
N PHE A 15 -18.59 -25.14 12.44
CA PHE A 15 -17.65 -25.98 11.67
C PHE A 15 -17.67 -25.66 10.17
N LEU A 16 -18.84 -25.32 9.62
CA LEU A 16 -18.99 -24.88 8.22
C LEU A 16 -18.35 -23.50 7.94
N CYS A 17 -18.29 -22.61 8.93
CA CYS A 17 -17.61 -21.33 8.78
C CYS A 17 -16.08 -21.44 8.67
N PHE A 18 -15.46 -22.52 9.17
CA PHE A 18 -14.01 -22.74 9.07
C PHE A 18 -13.56 -23.39 7.76
N ALA A 19 -14.48 -23.84 6.92
CA ALA A 19 -14.17 -24.50 5.65
C ALA A 19 -13.99 -23.53 4.47
N HIS A 20 -13.48 -22.31 4.71
CA HIS A 20 -13.01 -21.48 3.62
C HIS A 20 -11.72 -22.08 3.08
N LYS A 21 -11.81 -22.75 1.93
CA LYS A 21 -10.61 -23.15 1.18
C LYS A 21 -9.88 -21.88 0.74
N ALA A 22 -8.76 -21.59 1.39
CA ALA A 22 -7.81 -20.63 0.84
C ALA A 22 -7.33 -21.22 -0.50
N THR A 23 -7.78 -20.65 -1.60
CA THR A 23 -7.24 -21.00 -2.93
C THR A 23 -5.89 -20.30 -3.03
N ALA A 24 -4.81 -21.04 -2.80
CA ALA A 24 -3.47 -20.52 -3.00
C ALA A 24 -3.25 -20.34 -4.51
N GLY A 25 -3.15 -19.09 -4.95
CA GLY A 25 -2.68 -18.76 -6.29
C GLY A 25 -1.16 -18.91 -6.36
N ILE A 26 -0.64 -19.39 -7.49
CA ILE A 26 0.80 -19.37 -7.75
C ILE A 26 1.06 -18.18 -8.67
N PHE A 27 1.79 -17.20 -8.16
CA PHE A 27 2.27 -16.05 -8.94
C PHE A 27 3.71 -16.28 -9.33
N ARG A 28 4.07 -15.93 -10.57
CA ARG A 28 5.43 -15.97 -11.08
C ARG A 28 5.82 -14.59 -11.53
N SER A 29 6.99 -14.13 -11.11
CA SER A 29 7.55 -12.84 -11.48
C SER A 29 9.07 -12.91 -11.42
N ASP A 30 9.76 -11.96 -12.04
CA ASP A 30 11.21 -11.83 -11.93
C ASP A 30 11.62 -11.39 -10.52
N ILE A 31 10.79 -10.55 -9.88
CA ILE A 31 11.04 -9.99 -8.55
C ILE A 31 9.80 -10.13 -7.67
N VAL A 32 10.00 -10.61 -6.44
CA VAL A 32 8.99 -10.61 -5.38
C VAL A 32 9.44 -9.66 -4.28
N ILE A 33 8.58 -8.72 -3.91
CA ILE A 33 8.82 -7.73 -2.85
C ILE A 33 7.89 -8.03 -1.69
N ALA A 34 8.46 -8.34 -0.53
CA ALA A 34 7.72 -8.56 0.70
C ALA A 34 7.56 -7.21 1.43
N GLY A 35 6.33 -6.72 1.47
CA GLY A 35 5.93 -5.46 2.08
C GLY A 35 5.78 -4.31 1.09
N GLY A 36 4.57 -3.73 1.07
CA GLY A 36 4.20 -2.56 0.27
C GLY A 36 4.51 -1.22 0.98
N GLY A 37 5.52 -1.17 1.84
CA GLY A 37 6.01 0.09 2.41
C GLY A 37 6.57 1.03 1.35
N THR A 38 6.96 2.25 1.73
CA THR A 38 7.51 3.25 0.80
C THR A 38 8.65 2.68 -0.05
N SER A 39 9.59 1.98 0.58
CA SER A 39 10.74 1.35 -0.12
C SER A 39 10.29 0.23 -1.05
N GLY A 40 9.35 -0.62 -0.61
CA GLY A 40 8.83 -1.70 -1.44
C GLY A 40 8.10 -1.19 -2.68
N VAL A 41 7.25 -0.19 -2.52
CA VAL A 41 6.55 0.46 -3.64
C VAL A 41 7.53 1.10 -4.62
N THR A 42 8.51 1.87 -4.12
CA THR A 42 9.47 2.55 -5.00
C THR A 42 10.40 1.56 -5.71
N ALA A 43 10.79 0.46 -5.03
CA ALA A 43 11.54 -0.63 -5.65
C ALA A 43 10.73 -1.30 -6.76
N ALA A 44 9.44 -1.57 -6.53
CA ALA A 44 8.56 -2.18 -7.52
C ALA A 44 8.39 -1.30 -8.76
N VAL A 45 8.12 -0.02 -8.56
CA VAL A 45 7.98 0.96 -9.65
C VAL A 45 9.25 1.02 -10.47
N GLN A 46 10.42 1.14 -9.83
CA GLN A 46 11.69 1.24 -10.54
C GLN A 46 12.05 -0.05 -11.27
N ALA A 47 11.83 -1.21 -10.66
CA ALA A 47 12.09 -2.50 -11.29
C ALA A 47 11.21 -2.71 -12.55
N ALA A 48 9.92 -2.37 -12.46
CA ALA A 48 9.01 -2.44 -13.59
C ALA A 48 9.41 -1.50 -14.74
N ARG A 49 9.89 -0.29 -14.44
CA ARG A 49 10.43 0.65 -15.44
C ARG A 49 11.66 0.11 -16.16
N LEU A 50 12.41 -0.76 -15.49
CA LEU A 50 13.56 -1.46 -16.08
C LEU A 50 13.16 -2.75 -16.84
N GLY A 51 11.87 -3.04 -16.93
CA GLY A 51 11.32 -4.14 -17.70
C GLY A 51 11.10 -5.45 -16.93
N ALA A 52 11.33 -5.47 -15.61
CA ALA A 52 11.07 -6.63 -14.78
C ALA A 52 9.57 -6.79 -14.48
N SER A 53 9.08 -8.03 -14.42
CA SER A 53 7.80 -8.34 -13.81
C SER A 53 7.96 -8.41 -12.29
N VAL A 54 7.04 -7.76 -11.55
CA VAL A 54 7.15 -7.61 -10.10
C VAL A 54 5.85 -8.02 -9.42
N VAL A 55 5.97 -8.76 -8.31
CA VAL A 55 4.87 -9.00 -7.37
C VAL A 55 5.20 -8.33 -6.05
N VAL A 56 4.29 -7.49 -5.56
CA VAL A 56 4.35 -6.91 -4.21
C VAL A 56 3.34 -7.61 -3.33
N VAL A 57 3.81 -8.19 -2.24
CA VAL A 57 2.98 -8.84 -1.21
C VAL A 57 2.85 -7.90 -0.03
N GLU A 58 1.62 -7.45 0.26
CA GLU A 58 1.33 -6.52 1.36
C GLU A 58 0.15 -7.06 2.19
N GLN A 59 0.27 -6.98 3.52
CA GLN A 59 -0.75 -7.49 4.45
C GLN A 59 -2.00 -6.62 4.50
N THR A 60 -1.88 -5.35 4.14
CA THR A 60 -2.96 -4.37 4.20
C THR A 60 -3.39 -3.95 2.79
N THR A 61 -4.52 -3.29 2.70
CA THR A 61 -4.95 -2.67 1.43
C THR A 61 -4.23 -1.35 1.15
N TRP A 62 -3.35 -0.90 2.05
CA TRP A 62 -2.64 0.37 1.97
C TRP A 62 -1.19 0.17 1.52
N LEU A 63 -0.73 1.02 0.61
CA LEU A 63 0.66 1.12 0.19
C LEU A 63 1.31 2.35 0.82
N GLY A 64 2.62 2.26 1.10
CA GLY A 64 3.42 3.36 1.67
C GLY A 64 3.84 3.14 3.13
N GLY A 65 3.32 2.13 3.80
CA GLY A 65 3.74 1.72 5.15
C GLY A 65 3.66 2.84 6.19
N MET A 66 4.80 3.29 6.71
CA MET A 66 4.85 4.32 7.74
C MET A 66 4.18 5.62 7.33
N LEU A 67 4.34 6.05 6.09
CA LEU A 67 3.77 7.30 5.56
C LEU A 67 2.24 7.23 5.38
N THR A 68 1.65 6.05 5.44
CA THR A 68 0.24 5.83 5.14
C THR A 68 -0.46 4.97 6.18
N ALA A 69 -0.31 3.64 6.13
CA ALA A 69 -0.99 2.70 7.03
C ALA A 69 -0.69 2.94 8.52
N ALA A 70 0.54 3.36 8.86
CA ALA A 70 0.91 3.70 10.23
C ALA A 70 0.55 5.14 10.64
N GLY A 71 -0.03 5.95 9.76
CA GLY A 71 -0.57 7.27 10.09
C GLY A 71 0.44 8.42 10.17
N VAL A 72 1.70 8.21 9.79
CA VAL A 72 2.72 9.27 9.76
C VAL A 72 2.67 9.99 8.42
N GLY A 73 1.82 10.99 8.31
CA GLY A 73 1.67 11.82 7.10
C GLY A 73 2.70 12.92 6.98
N ALA A 74 3.97 12.62 7.20
CA ALA A 74 5.07 13.59 7.16
C ALA A 74 6.34 12.96 6.61
N VAL A 75 7.11 13.72 5.81
CA VAL A 75 8.41 13.30 5.29
C VAL A 75 9.48 14.26 5.76
N ASP A 76 10.46 13.71 6.49
CA ASP A 76 11.64 14.46 6.94
C ASP A 76 12.79 14.38 5.93
N GLY A 77 13.79 15.22 6.14
CA GLY A 77 15.03 15.19 5.40
C GLY A 77 15.05 16.15 4.20
N ASN A 78 15.65 15.72 3.09
CA ASN A 78 15.88 16.61 1.95
C ASN A 78 14.63 16.78 1.07
N TYR A 79 13.63 17.47 1.59
CA TYR A 79 12.36 17.73 0.91
C TYR A 79 12.51 18.58 -0.38
N ASN A 80 13.63 19.29 -0.55
CA ASN A 80 13.89 20.10 -1.73
C ASN A 80 14.45 19.31 -2.93
N MET A 81 14.81 18.04 -2.74
CA MET A 81 15.29 17.21 -3.86
C MET A 81 14.18 17.08 -4.91
N PRO A 82 14.40 17.56 -6.15
CA PRO A 82 13.33 17.65 -7.14
C PRO A 82 13.21 16.42 -8.05
N ALA A 83 13.94 15.34 -7.77
CA ALA A 83 14.12 14.25 -8.73
C ALA A 83 13.79 12.88 -8.16
N GLY A 84 13.71 11.89 -9.07
CA GLY A 84 13.43 10.50 -8.77
C GLY A 84 12.01 10.26 -8.27
N LEU A 85 11.78 9.07 -7.72
CA LEU A 85 10.46 8.67 -7.21
C LEU A 85 9.97 9.54 -6.06
N TRP A 86 10.90 10.10 -5.28
CA TRP A 86 10.53 11.11 -4.28
C TRP A 86 9.94 12.37 -4.93
N GLY A 87 10.57 12.89 -5.98
CA GLY A 87 10.05 14.04 -6.71
C GLY A 87 8.64 13.77 -7.27
N GLU A 88 8.42 12.60 -7.86
CA GLU A 88 7.12 12.20 -8.40
C GLU A 88 6.04 12.13 -7.31
N PHE A 89 6.36 11.58 -6.14
CA PHE A 89 5.45 11.52 -5.00
C PHE A 89 5.12 12.91 -4.49
N ARG A 90 6.15 13.74 -4.25
CA ARG A 90 6.02 15.13 -3.78
C ARG A 90 5.20 16.00 -4.75
N ASP A 91 5.48 15.90 -6.04
CA ASP A 91 4.78 16.70 -7.06
C ASP A 91 3.31 16.23 -7.19
N SER A 92 3.04 14.95 -6.96
CA SER A 92 1.67 14.43 -6.87
C SER A 92 0.93 14.96 -5.64
N LEU A 93 1.61 15.13 -4.50
CA LEU A 93 1.05 15.80 -3.33
C LEU A 93 0.76 17.26 -3.64
N ALA A 94 1.72 17.99 -4.24
CA ALA A 94 1.54 19.39 -4.62
C ALA A 94 0.37 19.58 -5.60
N ALA A 95 0.22 18.67 -6.55
CA ALA A 95 -0.92 18.69 -7.46
C ALA A 95 -2.26 18.48 -6.75
N HIS A 96 -2.28 17.65 -5.69
CA HIS A 96 -3.49 17.40 -4.90
C HIS A 96 -3.86 18.61 -4.02
N TYR A 97 -2.88 19.22 -3.35
CA TYR A 97 -3.11 20.34 -2.42
C TYR A 97 -3.01 21.73 -3.06
N GLY A 98 -2.65 21.80 -4.34
CA GLY A 98 -2.57 23.02 -5.13
C GLY A 98 -1.17 23.64 -5.23
N SER A 99 -0.26 23.35 -4.30
CA SER A 99 1.13 23.83 -4.35
C SER A 99 2.03 23.08 -3.38
N LEU A 100 3.37 23.25 -3.54
CA LEU A 100 4.35 22.77 -2.55
C LEU A 100 4.24 23.52 -1.21
N GLU A 101 3.88 24.80 -1.26
CA GLU A 101 3.71 25.61 -0.05
C GLU A 101 2.56 25.12 0.81
N ALA A 102 1.49 24.60 0.20
CA ALA A 102 0.35 24.03 0.90
C ALA A 102 0.68 22.76 1.72
N LEU A 103 1.86 22.15 1.50
CA LEU A 103 2.33 21.01 2.27
C LEU A 103 2.96 21.40 3.62
N LYS A 104 3.29 22.68 3.80
CA LYS A 104 3.94 23.21 5.02
C LYS A 104 2.92 23.55 6.10
N THR A 105 2.19 22.57 6.57
CA THR A 105 1.07 22.78 7.52
C THR A 105 1.43 22.59 8.99
N GLY A 106 2.65 22.14 9.29
CA GLY A 106 3.10 21.90 10.64
C GLY A 106 4.57 22.21 10.86
N TRP A 107 5.02 22.08 12.11
CA TRP A 107 6.40 22.36 12.52
C TRP A 107 7.33 21.14 12.40
N VAL A 108 6.76 19.91 12.30
CA VAL A 108 7.55 18.67 12.26
C VAL A 108 8.18 18.40 10.90
N SER A 109 7.56 18.85 9.80
CA SER A 109 8.06 18.66 8.45
C SER A 109 7.57 19.76 7.52
N ASN A 110 8.32 20.02 6.45
CA ASN A 110 7.89 20.86 5.34
C ASN A 110 7.04 20.13 4.30
N VAL A 111 6.84 18.84 4.46
CA VAL A 111 5.98 18.02 3.60
C VAL A 111 5.06 17.19 4.47
N MET A 112 3.85 17.69 4.65
CA MET A 112 2.80 17.04 5.43
C MET A 112 1.58 16.79 4.55
N PHE A 113 0.91 15.67 4.80
CA PHE A 113 -0.26 15.24 4.02
C PHE A 113 -1.11 14.24 4.80
N GLU A 114 -2.36 14.09 4.41
CA GLU A 114 -3.20 13.02 4.94
C GLU A 114 -2.70 11.64 4.46
N PRO A 115 -2.55 10.67 5.37
CA PRO A 115 -2.11 9.31 5.03
C PRO A 115 -2.91 8.65 3.88
N SER A 116 -4.21 8.93 3.80
CA SER A 116 -5.09 8.46 2.72
C SER A 116 -4.72 9.02 1.34
N VAL A 117 -4.27 10.27 1.29
CA VAL A 117 -3.78 10.90 0.06
C VAL A 117 -2.46 10.26 -0.38
N GLY A 118 -1.54 10.05 0.56
CA GLY A 118 -0.29 9.32 0.31
C GLY A 118 -0.55 7.92 -0.23
N ASN A 119 -1.45 7.16 0.41
CA ASN A 119 -1.84 5.84 -0.05
C ASN A 119 -2.35 5.87 -1.50
N ARG A 120 -3.26 6.78 -1.82
CA ARG A 120 -3.79 6.92 -3.18
C ARG A 120 -2.69 7.24 -4.21
N ILE A 121 -1.72 8.09 -3.85
CA ILE A 121 -0.60 8.41 -4.72
C ILE A 121 0.26 7.17 -4.97
N PHE A 122 0.62 6.40 -3.94
CA PHE A 122 1.38 5.16 -4.11
C PHE A 122 0.64 4.15 -4.99
N HIS A 123 -0.67 3.99 -4.81
CA HIS A 123 -1.49 3.16 -5.70
C HIS A 123 -1.43 3.64 -7.16
N ASN A 124 -1.51 4.95 -7.38
CA ASN A 124 -1.44 5.52 -8.72
C ASN A 124 -0.05 5.35 -9.35
N MET A 125 1.03 5.46 -8.57
CA MET A 125 2.39 5.21 -9.04
C MET A 125 2.54 3.77 -9.54
N VAL A 126 2.08 2.79 -8.75
CA VAL A 126 2.09 1.38 -9.13
C VAL A 126 1.21 1.10 -10.34
N ALA A 127 0.00 1.66 -10.39
CA ALA A 127 -0.96 1.42 -11.46
C ALA A 127 -0.50 1.95 -12.84
N LYS A 128 0.42 2.89 -12.88
CA LYS A 128 1.04 3.39 -14.12
C LYS A 128 2.00 2.37 -14.73
N GLU A 129 2.53 1.45 -13.94
CA GLU A 129 3.55 0.51 -14.37
C GLU A 129 2.91 -0.84 -14.76
N LYS A 130 3.13 -1.26 -16.01
CA LYS A 130 2.49 -2.46 -16.57
C LYS A 130 2.96 -3.78 -15.97
N GLY A 131 4.11 -3.80 -15.31
CA GLY A 131 4.77 -5.00 -14.80
C GLY A 131 4.52 -5.30 -13.32
N VAL A 132 3.70 -4.51 -12.59
CA VAL A 132 3.52 -4.68 -11.15
C VAL A 132 2.16 -5.29 -10.83
N ASN A 133 2.19 -6.46 -10.18
CA ASN A 133 1.03 -7.11 -9.58
C ASN A 133 1.06 -6.95 -8.05
N ARG A 134 -0.12 -6.87 -7.44
CA ARG A 134 -0.30 -6.76 -5.98
C ARG A 134 -1.16 -7.91 -5.47
N GLU A 135 -0.71 -8.51 -4.40
CA GLU A 135 -1.40 -9.57 -3.67
C GLU A 135 -1.37 -9.32 -2.16
#